data_4ba18ba641a79caca6f0ffd48b826539
#
_entry.id   4ba18ba641a79caca6f0ffd48b826539
#
_cell.length_a   1.000
_cell.length_b   1.000
_cell.length_c   1.000
_cell.angle_alpha   90.00
_cell.angle_beta   90.00
_cell.angle_gamma   90.00
#
_symmetry.space_group_name_H-M   'P 1'
#
loop_
_entity.id
_entity.type
_entity.pdbx_description
1 polymer ?
#
loop_
_entity_poly.entity_id
_entity_poly.type
_entity_poly.pdbx_seq_one_letter_code
_entity_poly.pdbx_strand_id
1 'polypeptide(L)'
;MLETSKANGQNITGSVRLIHAVGMHARPAVKLTKLAKKFKAHISIRASDAAEWTNAKSVAKVMALRAARDSTIEIKASGEDAEAAVAALVDLVATDFPESSP
;
A
#
# COMPACT_ATOMS: atom_id res chain seq x y z
N MET A 1 -3.32 23.16 14.41
CA MET A 1 -3.02 22.73 14.49
C MET A 1 -2.74 21.99 14.26
N LEU A 2 -2.99 21.92 14.05
CA LEU A 2 -2.80 21.29 14.06
C LEU A 2 -2.26 20.58 13.79
N GLU A 3 -2.37 20.40 13.28
CA GLU A 3 -1.88 19.71 13.18
C GLU A 3 -0.99 19.07 13.22
N THR A 4 -0.66 19.20 12.80
CA THR A 4 0.32 18.63 13.23
C THR A 4 0.34 17.42 13.96
N SER A 5 -0.53 17.16 14.24
CA SER A 5 -0.79 16.03 15.03
C SER A 5 -0.54 14.73 14.38
N LYS A 6 -0.43 14.69 13.14
CA LYS A 6 -0.09 13.48 12.49
C LYS A 6 1.20 12.93 13.01
N ALA A 7 2.01 13.77 13.55
CA ALA A 7 3.22 13.32 14.17
C ALA A 7 2.94 12.49 15.40
N ASN A 8 1.72 12.48 15.86
CA ASN A 8 1.33 11.75 17.05
C ASN A 8 0.70 10.41 16.74
N GLY A 9 1.13 9.78 15.69
CA GLY A 9 0.62 8.48 15.38
C GLY A 9 -0.61 8.46 14.52
N GLN A 10 -1.00 9.59 14.02
CA GLN A 10 -2.10 9.61 13.06
C GLN A 10 -1.73 8.84 11.82
N ASN A 11 -2.74 8.23 11.23
CA ASN A 11 -2.53 7.48 10.01
C ASN A 11 -2.40 8.40 8.82
N ILE A 12 -1.47 8.07 7.96
CA ILE A 12 -1.35 8.69 6.64
C ILE A 12 -2.01 7.73 5.66
N THR A 13 -2.92 8.23 4.85
CA THR A 13 -3.70 7.38 3.97
C THR A 13 -3.56 7.87 2.53
N GLY A 14 -3.48 6.93 1.60
CA GLY A 14 -3.48 7.22 0.18
C GLY A 14 -4.37 6.24 -0.55
N SER A 15 -4.84 6.63 -1.71
CA SER A 15 -5.68 5.79 -2.55
C SER A 15 -5.08 5.75 -3.94
N VAL A 16 -5.19 4.60 -4.58
CA VAL A 16 -4.67 4.46 -5.93
C VAL A 16 -5.43 3.36 -6.65
N ARG A 17 -5.60 3.54 -7.95
CA ARG A 17 -6.27 2.56 -8.77
C ARG A 17 -5.31 1.47 -9.18
N LEU A 18 -5.73 0.23 -9.07
CA LEU A 18 -4.93 -0.91 -9.47
C LEU A 18 -5.13 -1.14 -10.97
N ILE A 19 -4.13 -0.82 -11.77
CA ILE A 19 -4.26 -0.92 -13.22
C ILE A 19 -3.58 -2.15 -13.81
N HIS A 20 -2.99 -2.98 -12.97
CA HIS A 20 -2.31 -4.19 -13.44
C HIS A 20 -3.31 -5.11 -14.12
N ALA A 21 -2.93 -5.65 -15.29
CA ALA A 21 -3.84 -6.37 -16.16
C ALA A 21 -4.57 -7.51 -15.48
N VAL A 22 -3.91 -8.22 -14.58
CA VAL A 22 -4.51 -9.36 -13.87
C VAL A 22 -4.82 -9.07 -12.41
N GLY A 23 -4.74 -7.79 -12.02
CA GLY A 23 -5.02 -7.45 -10.63
C GLY A 23 -3.90 -7.82 -9.69
N MET A 24 -4.23 -7.92 -8.41
CA MET A 24 -3.23 -8.20 -7.38
C MET A 24 -3.00 -9.71 -7.30
N HIS A 25 -1.90 -10.16 -7.88
CA HIS A 25 -1.51 -11.55 -7.82
C HIS A 25 -0.06 -11.64 -7.34
N ALA A 26 0.60 -12.78 -7.51
CA ALA A 26 1.89 -13.02 -6.86
C ALA A 26 2.95 -11.98 -7.19
N ARG A 27 3.13 -11.64 -8.46
CA ARG A 27 4.20 -10.74 -8.85
C ARG A 27 4.04 -9.33 -8.30
N PRO A 28 2.92 -8.65 -8.51
CA PRO A 28 2.74 -7.32 -7.91
C PRO A 28 2.72 -7.38 -6.39
N ALA A 29 2.18 -8.44 -5.80
CA ALA A 29 2.17 -8.56 -4.34
C ALA A 29 3.59 -8.63 -3.78
N VAL A 30 4.48 -9.38 -4.43
CA VAL A 30 5.86 -9.47 -3.99
C VAL A 30 6.56 -8.12 -4.09
N LYS A 31 6.36 -7.42 -5.19
CA LYS A 31 6.98 -6.09 -5.36
C LYS A 31 6.49 -5.11 -4.31
N LEU A 32 5.19 -5.10 -4.06
CA LEU A 32 4.61 -4.21 -3.07
C LEU A 32 5.15 -4.51 -1.69
N THR A 33 5.18 -5.78 -1.33
CA THR A 33 5.65 -6.21 -0.02
C THR A 33 7.13 -5.88 0.18
N LYS A 34 7.96 -6.10 -0.83
CA LYS A 34 9.38 -5.78 -0.73
C LYS A 34 9.59 -4.29 -0.48
N LEU A 35 8.84 -3.45 -1.17
CA LEU A 35 8.96 -2.02 -0.97
C LEU A 35 8.46 -1.64 0.42
N ALA A 36 7.32 -2.19 0.83
CA ALA A 36 6.77 -1.88 2.16
C ALA A 36 7.75 -2.22 3.28
N LYS A 37 8.50 -3.30 3.11
CA LYS A 37 9.45 -3.72 4.15
C LYS A 37 10.63 -2.79 4.31
N LYS A 38 10.83 -1.87 3.37
CA LYS A 38 11.92 -0.90 3.49
C LYS A 38 11.60 0.22 4.47
N PHE A 39 10.34 0.31 4.90
CA PHE A 39 9.90 1.36 5.80
C PHE A 39 9.67 0.81 7.18
N LYS A 40 9.92 1.65 8.19
CA LYS A 40 9.68 1.26 9.58
C LYS A 40 8.22 1.37 9.95
N ALA A 41 7.47 2.18 9.24
CA ALA A 41 6.08 2.41 9.56
C ALA A 41 5.27 1.13 9.53
N HIS A 42 4.20 1.11 10.29
CA HIS A 42 3.15 0.10 10.16
C HIS A 42 2.36 0.44 8.91
N ILE A 43 2.25 -0.51 8.00
CA ILE A 43 1.58 -0.26 6.72
C ILE A 43 0.48 -1.28 6.52
N SER A 44 -0.72 -0.77 6.23
CA SER A 44 -1.88 -1.60 5.97
C SER A 44 -2.45 -1.27 4.61
N ILE A 45 -3.11 -2.25 4.01
CA ILE A 45 -3.65 -2.11 2.67
C ILE A 45 -5.01 -2.79 2.63
N ARG A 46 -5.89 -2.26 1.79
CA ARG A 46 -7.18 -2.93 1.54
C ARG A 46 -7.73 -2.47 0.18
N ALA A 47 -8.62 -3.29 -0.39
CA ALA A 47 -9.44 -2.81 -1.47
C ALA A 47 -10.48 -1.87 -0.87
N SER A 48 -10.83 -0.79 -1.57
CA SER A 48 -11.65 0.25 -0.97
C SER A 48 -13.04 -0.24 -0.53
N ASP A 49 -13.50 -1.33 -1.12
CA ASP A 49 -14.80 -1.89 -0.74
C ASP A 49 -14.69 -2.96 0.35
N ALA A 50 -13.51 -3.21 0.86
CA ALA A 50 -13.32 -4.21 1.91
C ALA A 50 -13.40 -3.57 3.28
N ALA A 51 -13.89 -4.33 4.24
CA ALA A 51 -14.03 -3.80 5.60
C ALA A 51 -12.72 -3.79 6.35
N GLU A 52 -11.85 -4.77 6.09
CA GLU A 52 -10.68 -4.97 6.95
C GLU A 52 -9.38 -4.60 6.28
N TRP A 53 -8.49 -4.02 7.07
CA TRP A 53 -7.14 -3.71 6.64
C TRP A 53 -6.24 -4.93 6.83
N THR A 54 -5.24 -5.04 5.97
CA THR A 54 -4.33 -6.16 5.94
C THR A 54 -2.89 -5.67 5.99
N ASN A 55 -2.01 -6.45 6.58
CA ASN A 55 -0.60 -6.09 6.70
C ASN A 55 0.07 -6.07 5.33
N ALA A 56 0.50 -4.88 4.90
CA ALA A 56 1.11 -4.72 3.58
C ALA A 56 2.49 -5.37 3.47
N LYS A 57 3.07 -5.80 4.57
CA LYS A 57 4.38 -6.44 4.58
C LYS A 57 4.29 -7.97 4.47
N SER A 58 3.09 -8.50 4.30
CA SER A 58 2.89 -9.93 4.16
C SER A 58 2.39 -10.26 2.75
N VAL A 59 3.20 -11.00 2.00
CA VAL A 59 2.82 -11.39 0.64
C VAL A 59 1.51 -12.14 0.65
N ALA A 60 1.37 -13.10 1.56
CA ALA A 60 0.17 -13.93 1.61
C ALA A 60 -1.08 -13.08 1.85
N LYS A 61 -0.98 -12.10 2.75
CA LYS A 61 -2.14 -11.27 3.06
C LYS A 61 -2.47 -10.32 1.94
N VAL A 62 -1.45 -9.77 1.27
CA VAL A 62 -1.69 -8.89 0.13
C VAL A 62 -2.34 -9.68 -1.01
N MET A 63 -1.86 -10.89 -1.26
CA MET A 63 -2.48 -11.73 -2.28
C MET A 63 -3.91 -12.10 -1.94
N ALA A 64 -4.17 -12.30 -0.65
CA ALA A 64 -5.51 -12.69 -0.21
C ALA A 64 -6.54 -11.60 -0.42
N LEU A 65 -6.12 -10.36 -0.67
CA LEU A 65 -7.05 -9.30 -1.03
C LEU A 65 -7.82 -9.61 -2.30
N ARG A 66 -7.17 -10.32 -3.21
CA ARG A 66 -7.77 -10.65 -4.51
C ARG A 66 -8.32 -9.42 -5.23
N ALA A 67 -7.62 -8.31 -5.05
CA ALA A 67 -8.05 -7.05 -5.66
C ALA A 67 -8.02 -7.16 -7.16
N ALA A 68 -9.13 -6.79 -7.79
CA ALA A 68 -9.28 -6.91 -9.22
C ALA A 68 -8.70 -5.70 -9.93
N ARG A 69 -8.42 -5.88 -11.21
CA ARG A 69 -8.04 -4.76 -12.06
C ARG A 69 -9.09 -3.66 -11.97
N ASP A 70 -8.63 -2.43 -11.92
CA ASP A 70 -9.46 -1.23 -11.85
C ASP A 70 -10.12 -0.97 -10.50
N SER A 71 -9.90 -1.84 -9.52
CA SER A 71 -10.38 -1.53 -8.18
C SER A 71 -9.47 -0.47 -7.54
N THR A 72 -10.00 0.23 -6.57
CA THR A 72 -9.24 1.22 -5.82
C THR A 72 -8.61 0.54 -4.61
N ILE A 73 -7.33 0.79 -4.42
CA ILE A 73 -6.58 0.26 -3.30
C ILE A 73 -6.32 1.40 -2.33
N GLU A 74 -6.54 1.17 -1.06
CA GLU A 74 -6.24 2.13 -0.02
C GLU A 74 -5.03 1.66 0.77
N ILE A 75 -4.13 2.58 1.06
CA ILE A 75 -2.91 2.29 1.79
C ILE A 75 -2.84 3.23 2.97
N LYS A 76 -2.58 2.68 4.14
CA LYS A 76 -2.53 3.42 5.37
C LYS A 76 -1.25 3.10 6.11
N ALA A 77 -0.59 4.13 6.63
CA ALA A 77 0.65 3.91 7.38
C ALA A 77 0.68 4.81 8.59
N SER A 78 1.35 4.32 9.64
CA SER A 78 1.57 5.11 10.84
C SER A 78 2.97 4.85 11.33
N GLY A 79 3.55 5.87 11.96
CA GLY A 79 4.90 5.75 12.50
C GLY A 79 5.89 6.62 11.76
N GLU A 80 7.16 6.32 11.96
CA GLU A 80 8.25 7.23 11.66
C GLU A 80 8.31 7.70 10.22
N ASP A 81 8.22 6.82 9.25
CA ASP A 81 8.34 7.19 7.83
C ASP A 81 7.05 6.96 7.08
N ALA A 82 5.92 7.14 7.76
CA ALA A 82 4.61 6.82 7.21
C ALA A 82 4.30 7.56 5.92
N GLU A 83 4.58 8.88 5.89
CA GLU A 83 4.30 9.66 4.69
C GLU A 83 5.08 9.15 3.49
N ALA A 84 6.36 8.90 3.68
CA ALA A 84 7.20 8.41 2.60
C ALA A 84 6.73 7.03 2.15
N ALA A 85 6.30 6.20 3.10
CA ALA A 85 5.84 4.86 2.79
C ALA A 85 4.59 4.89 1.92
N VAL A 86 3.60 5.69 2.30
CA VAL A 86 2.38 5.78 1.53
C VAL A 86 2.67 6.31 0.13
N ALA A 87 3.47 7.36 0.03
CA ALA A 87 3.79 7.95 -1.27
C ALA A 87 4.48 6.93 -2.17
N ALA A 88 5.43 6.17 -1.63
CA ALA A 88 6.17 5.20 -2.43
C ALA A 88 5.27 4.07 -2.91
N LEU A 89 4.38 3.59 -2.04
CA LEU A 89 3.52 2.48 -2.42
C LEU A 89 2.44 2.90 -3.40
N VAL A 90 1.89 4.10 -3.21
CA VAL A 90 0.93 4.64 -4.17
C VAL A 90 1.59 4.78 -5.54
N ASP A 91 2.81 5.30 -5.57
CA ASP A 91 3.52 5.44 -6.83
C ASP A 91 3.78 4.09 -7.50
N LEU A 92 4.16 3.10 -6.72
CA LEU A 92 4.41 1.76 -7.26
C LEU A 92 3.17 1.21 -7.97
N VAL A 93 2.02 1.34 -7.33
CA VAL A 93 0.77 0.85 -7.92
C VAL A 93 0.38 1.69 -9.12
N ALA A 94 0.50 3.02 -9.00
CA ALA A 94 0.10 3.94 -10.06
C ALA A 94 0.93 3.74 -11.34
N THR A 95 2.18 3.32 -11.19
CA THR A 95 3.07 3.10 -12.34
C THR A 95 3.11 1.64 -12.77
N ASP A 96 2.18 0.84 -12.27
CA ASP A 96 1.98 -0.55 -12.66
C ASP A 96 3.20 -1.42 -12.37
N PHE A 97 3.78 -1.26 -11.18
CA PHE A 97 4.83 -2.15 -10.68
C PHE A 97 5.98 -2.31 -11.69
N PRO A 98 6.67 -1.23 -12.03
CA PRO A 98 7.71 -1.30 -13.07
C PRO A 98 8.81 -2.31 -12.73
N GLU A 99 9.31 -2.96 -13.75
CA GLU A 99 10.33 -3.99 -13.57
C GLU A 99 11.60 -3.44 -12.98
N SER A 100 11.93 -2.22 -13.33
CA SER A 100 13.17 -1.61 -12.86
C SER A 100 13.03 -1.05 -11.45
N SER A 101 11.89 -1.20 -10.84
CA SER A 101 11.67 -0.69 -9.51
C SER A 101 12.60 -1.39 -8.53
N PRO A 102 13.29 -0.64 -7.69
CA PRO A 102 14.20 -1.24 -6.72
C PRO A 102 13.47 -2.08 -5.71
#